data_0e4bab08498db7211024ee0b0b5e0741
#
_entry.id   0e4bab08498db7211024ee0b0b5e0741
#
_cell.length_a   1.000
_cell.length_b   1.000
_cell.length_c   1.000
_cell.angle_alpha   90.00
_cell.angle_beta   90.00
_cell.angle_gamma   90.00
#
_symmetry.space_group_name_H-M   'P 1'
#
loop_
_entity.id
_entity.type
_entity.pdbx_description
1 polymer ?
#
loop_
_entity_poly.entity_id
_entity_poly.type
_entity_poly.pdbx_seq_one_letter_code
_entity_poly.pdbx_strand_id
1 'polypeptide(L)'
;MTAITFDHPLKTLEGDPVELTGYKDKLLLIVNVASRCGFTPQYEGLQKLYDTYKDRGFEILGFPCNQFLAQEPGTAEEIRDFCSSVYGVSFPIFRKIDVNGEERHPLYAELEQFPDHKGVDGDVQWNFEKFLVAPGGEVVGRFRTKVVPEHHALIEAIEKNLPS
;
A
#
# COMPACT_ATOMS: atom_id res chain seq x y z
N MET A 1 18.56 2.25 9.57
CA MET A 1 17.24 1.60 9.66
C MET A 1 16.17 2.58 9.21
N THR A 2 15.31 2.18 8.28
CA THR A 2 14.19 3.03 7.84
C THR A 2 12.94 2.67 8.63
N ALA A 3 12.29 3.69 9.16
CA ALA A 3 11.06 3.50 9.92
C ALA A 3 10.06 4.60 9.56
N ILE A 4 8.78 4.27 9.65
CA ILE A 4 7.72 5.27 9.53
C ILE A 4 7.26 5.70 10.92
N THR A 5 6.65 6.90 10.98
CA THR A 5 5.94 7.36 12.16
C THR A 5 4.44 7.13 11.96
N PHE A 6 3.67 7.10 13.04
CA PHE A 6 2.25 6.78 12.97
C PHE A 6 1.35 7.99 13.20
N ASP A 7 1.93 9.18 13.28
CA ASP A 7 1.19 10.41 13.53
C ASP A 7 0.75 11.13 12.24
N HIS A 8 0.80 10.45 11.11
CA HIS A 8 0.35 11.01 9.84
C HIS A 8 -1.18 11.10 9.79
N PRO A 9 -1.74 12.27 9.49
CA PRO A 9 -3.18 12.37 9.27
C PRO A 9 -3.56 11.71 7.94
N LEU A 10 -4.55 10.83 8.00
CA LEU A 10 -5.08 10.14 6.83
C LEU A 10 -6.58 10.37 6.73
N LYS A 11 -7.14 10.14 5.54
CA LYS A 11 -8.59 10.14 5.33
C LYS A 11 -8.99 8.90 4.57
N THR A 12 -10.13 8.32 4.94
CA THR A 12 -10.75 7.25 4.16
C THR A 12 -11.18 7.78 2.80
N LEU A 13 -11.55 6.91 1.87
CA LEU A 13 -12.12 7.35 0.58
C LEU A 13 -13.31 8.27 0.78
N GLU A 14 -14.13 8.00 1.78
CA GLU A 14 -15.33 8.79 2.10
C GLU A 14 -15.00 10.13 2.76
N GLY A 15 -13.73 10.37 3.11
CA GLY A 15 -13.27 11.64 3.66
C GLY A 15 -13.23 11.69 5.18
N ASP A 16 -13.47 10.58 5.86
CA ASP A 16 -13.42 10.54 7.32
C ASP A 16 -11.97 10.49 7.81
N PRO A 17 -11.63 11.27 8.86
CA PRO A 17 -10.27 11.22 9.40
C PRO A 17 -9.95 9.86 10.02
N VAL A 18 -8.73 9.40 9.81
CA VAL A 18 -8.23 8.14 10.37
C VAL A 18 -6.81 8.38 10.88
N GLU A 19 -6.49 7.82 12.02
CA GLU A 19 -5.13 7.86 12.54
C GLU A 19 -4.40 6.56 12.22
N LEU A 20 -3.19 6.69 11.67
CA LEU A 20 -2.35 5.54 11.34
C LEU A 20 -1.96 4.74 12.61
N THR A 21 -1.99 5.39 13.78
CA THR A 21 -1.70 4.72 15.07
C THR A 21 -2.56 3.49 15.31
N GLY A 22 -3.76 3.43 14.75
CA GLY A 22 -4.63 2.25 14.87
C GLY A 22 -4.05 0.99 14.24
N TYR A 23 -3.02 1.13 13.41
CA TYR A 23 -2.39 0.01 12.70
C TYR A 23 -0.98 -0.31 13.20
N LYS A 24 -0.49 0.37 14.24
CA LYS A 24 0.92 0.30 14.67
C LYS A 24 1.38 -1.09 15.13
N ASP A 25 0.45 -1.93 15.58
CA ASP A 25 0.78 -3.26 16.10
C ASP A 25 0.62 -4.36 15.04
N LYS A 26 0.32 -3.97 13.80
CA LYS A 26 0.14 -4.91 12.69
C LYS A 26 1.29 -4.86 11.71
N LEU A 27 1.46 -5.95 10.97
CA LEU A 27 2.31 -5.98 9.79
C LEU A 27 1.53 -5.33 8.65
N LEU A 28 2.10 -4.29 8.02
CA LEU A 28 1.41 -3.51 7.02
C LEU A 28 2.02 -3.70 5.64
N LEU A 29 1.18 -3.95 4.63
CA LEU A 29 1.57 -3.86 3.24
C LEU A 29 0.94 -2.58 2.66
N ILE A 30 1.78 -1.60 2.37
CA ILE A 30 1.34 -0.29 1.89
C ILE A 30 1.53 -0.23 0.39
N VAL A 31 0.46 0.01 -0.35
CA VAL A 31 0.43 -0.10 -1.81
C VAL A 31 -0.23 1.12 -2.42
N ASN A 32 0.42 1.74 -3.42
CA ASN A 32 -0.25 2.76 -4.24
C ASN A 32 -1.00 2.06 -5.37
N VAL A 33 -2.28 2.39 -5.53
CA VAL A 33 -3.18 1.64 -6.39
C VAL A 33 -3.80 2.53 -7.48
N ALA A 34 -4.29 1.88 -8.55
CA ALA A 34 -4.93 2.56 -9.66
C ALA A 34 -5.97 1.65 -10.31
N SER A 35 -7.03 2.26 -10.89
CA SER A 35 -8.15 1.54 -11.49
C SER A 35 -8.01 1.28 -12.99
N ARG A 36 -7.07 1.94 -13.65
CA ARG A 36 -6.92 1.89 -15.12
C ARG A 36 -5.51 1.51 -15.58
N CYS A 37 -4.78 0.79 -14.76
CA CYS A 37 -3.42 0.33 -15.05
C CYS A 37 -3.45 -1.09 -15.61
N GLY A 38 -2.47 -1.44 -16.45
CA GLY A 38 -2.29 -2.83 -16.87
C GLY A 38 -2.03 -3.79 -15.72
N PHE A 39 -1.57 -3.28 -14.59
CA PHE A 39 -1.33 -4.06 -13.37
C PHE A 39 -2.51 -4.05 -12.39
N THR A 40 -3.62 -3.37 -12.73
CA THR A 40 -4.82 -3.31 -11.87
C THR A 40 -5.33 -4.70 -11.45
N PRO A 41 -5.21 -5.78 -12.27
CA PRO A 41 -5.56 -7.12 -11.81
C PRO A 41 -4.81 -7.60 -10.57
N GLN A 42 -3.73 -6.94 -10.15
CA GLN A 42 -3.06 -7.26 -8.88
C GLN A 42 -3.97 -7.08 -7.66
N TYR A 43 -5.07 -6.31 -7.79
CA TYR A 43 -6.07 -6.24 -6.71
C TYR A 43 -6.55 -7.63 -6.29
N GLU A 44 -6.71 -8.55 -7.23
CA GLU A 44 -7.16 -9.91 -6.91
C GLU A 44 -6.18 -10.63 -5.98
N GLY A 45 -4.89 -10.56 -6.30
CA GLY A 45 -3.85 -11.17 -5.46
C GLY A 45 -3.69 -10.48 -4.12
N LEU A 46 -3.82 -9.14 -4.09
CA LEU A 46 -3.79 -8.39 -2.84
C LEU A 46 -4.94 -8.80 -1.93
N GLN A 47 -6.15 -8.97 -2.48
CA GLN A 47 -7.29 -9.40 -1.69
C GLN A 47 -7.09 -10.81 -1.15
N LYS A 48 -6.48 -11.71 -1.91
CA LYS A 48 -6.14 -13.06 -1.44
C LYS A 48 -5.15 -13.03 -0.28
N LEU A 49 -4.12 -12.19 -0.37
CA LEU A 49 -3.17 -12.01 0.75
C LEU A 49 -3.90 -11.50 1.99
N TYR A 50 -4.77 -10.53 1.81
CA TYR A 50 -5.53 -9.96 2.90
C TYR A 50 -6.40 -11.03 3.57
N ASP A 51 -7.16 -11.79 2.79
CA ASP A 51 -8.03 -12.84 3.31
C ASP A 51 -7.23 -13.92 4.05
N THR A 52 -6.03 -14.23 3.57
CA THR A 52 -5.18 -15.27 4.16
C THR A 52 -4.59 -14.85 5.51
N TYR A 53 -4.18 -13.59 5.64
CA TYR A 53 -3.34 -13.16 6.77
C TYR A 53 -3.99 -12.16 7.71
N LYS A 54 -5.17 -11.60 7.38
CA LYS A 54 -5.78 -10.53 8.18
C LYS A 54 -6.02 -10.93 9.65
N ASP A 55 -6.37 -12.18 9.90
CA ASP A 55 -6.63 -12.67 11.25
C ASP A 55 -5.34 -12.96 12.03
N ARG A 56 -4.18 -12.80 11.39
CA ARG A 56 -2.88 -13.01 12.01
C ARG A 56 -2.12 -11.69 12.20
N GLY A 57 -2.84 -10.57 12.26
CA GLY A 57 -2.24 -9.25 12.49
C GLY A 57 -1.64 -8.61 11.25
N PHE A 58 -2.19 -8.90 10.08
CA PHE A 58 -1.77 -8.33 8.80
C PHE A 58 -2.82 -7.39 8.27
N GLU A 59 -2.38 -6.26 7.70
CA GLU A 59 -3.28 -5.30 7.07
C GLU A 59 -2.69 -4.82 5.75
N ILE A 60 -3.55 -4.52 4.79
CA ILE A 60 -3.15 -3.87 3.54
C ILE A 60 -3.76 -2.47 3.53
N LEU A 61 -2.92 -1.46 3.26
CA LEU A 61 -3.36 -0.07 3.17
C LEU A 61 -3.18 0.37 1.72
N GLY A 62 -4.29 0.59 1.01
CA GLY A 62 -4.29 1.00 -0.39
C GLY A 62 -4.43 2.51 -0.52
N PHE A 63 -3.53 3.14 -1.25
CA PHE A 63 -3.54 4.58 -1.51
C PHE A 63 -3.68 4.85 -3.00
N PRO A 64 -4.86 5.26 -3.47
CA PRO A 64 -5.01 5.64 -4.87
C PRO A 64 -4.09 6.80 -5.23
N CYS A 65 -3.47 6.71 -6.40
CA CYS A 65 -2.54 7.73 -6.86
C CYS A 65 -2.69 7.91 -8.38
N ASN A 66 -2.78 9.17 -8.83
CA ASN A 66 -3.02 9.50 -10.24
C ASN A 66 -1.77 9.97 -10.98
N GLN A 67 -0.58 9.79 -10.40
CA GLN A 67 0.67 10.35 -10.94
C GLN A 67 1.30 9.52 -12.08
N PHE A 68 0.84 8.28 -12.28
CA PHE A 68 1.42 7.39 -13.29
C PHE A 68 0.49 7.30 -14.48
N LEU A 69 0.71 8.19 -15.47
CA LEU A 69 -0.09 8.33 -16.70
C LEU A 69 -1.58 8.54 -16.44
N ALA A 70 -1.90 9.20 -15.31
CA ALA A 70 -3.30 9.51 -14.94
C ALA A 70 -4.20 8.27 -14.97
N GLN A 71 -3.73 7.15 -14.43
CA GLN A 71 -4.47 5.88 -14.42
C GLN A 71 -5.40 5.71 -13.21
N GLU A 72 -5.53 6.75 -12.39
CA GLU A 72 -6.52 6.80 -11.29
C GLU A 72 -7.25 8.14 -11.31
N PRO A 73 -7.97 8.47 -12.40
CA PRO A 73 -8.60 9.79 -12.54
C PRO A 73 -9.96 9.90 -11.82
N GLY A 74 -10.50 8.79 -11.31
CA GLY A 74 -11.85 8.74 -10.77
C GLY A 74 -12.01 9.50 -9.46
N THR A 75 -13.28 9.78 -9.12
CA THR A 75 -13.66 10.30 -7.82
C THR A 75 -13.56 9.21 -6.74
N ALA A 76 -13.65 9.62 -5.47
CA ALA A 76 -13.64 8.65 -4.37
C ALA A 76 -14.76 7.61 -4.52
N GLU A 77 -15.96 8.06 -4.92
CA GLU A 77 -17.09 7.16 -5.14
C GLU A 77 -16.82 6.17 -6.27
N GLU A 78 -16.27 6.66 -7.39
CA GLU A 78 -15.93 5.80 -8.54
C GLU A 78 -14.87 4.77 -8.16
N ILE A 79 -13.86 5.16 -7.39
CA ILE A 79 -12.82 4.25 -6.91
C ILE A 79 -13.42 3.19 -6.00
N ARG A 80 -14.29 3.60 -5.06
CA ARG A 80 -14.95 2.66 -4.14
C ARG A 80 -15.78 1.64 -4.90
N ASP A 81 -16.59 2.12 -5.86
CA ASP A 81 -17.44 1.25 -6.66
C ASP A 81 -16.61 0.26 -7.50
N PHE A 82 -15.52 0.74 -8.09
CA PHE A 82 -14.62 -0.11 -8.86
C PHE A 82 -14.00 -1.20 -7.99
N CYS A 83 -13.43 -0.83 -6.85
CA CYS A 83 -12.78 -1.79 -5.95
C CYS A 83 -13.75 -2.86 -5.46
N SER A 84 -14.95 -2.47 -5.03
CA SER A 84 -15.92 -3.45 -4.51
C SER A 84 -16.59 -4.27 -5.60
N SER A 85 -16.99 -3.64 -6.73
CA SER A 85 -17.78 -4.33 -7.76
C SER A 85 -16.95 -5.22 -8.67
N VAL A 86 -15.71 -4.82 -8.98
CA VAL A 86 -14.86 -5.55 -9.93
C VAL A 86 -13.97 -6.57 -9.21
N TYR A 87 -13.38 -6.20 -8.07
CA TYR A 87 -12.39 -7.05 -7.39
C TYR A 87 -12.80 -7.49 -5.99
N GLY A 88 -13.92 -7.01 -5.46
CA GLY A 88 -14.38 -7.38 -4.12
C GLY A 88 -13.39 -7.00 -3.03
N VAL A 89 -12.72 -5.84 -3.19
CA VAL A 89 -11.71 -5.38 -2.24
C VAL A 89 -12.36 -5.04 -0.91
N SER A 90 -11.85 -5.62 0.18
CA SER A 90 -12.32 -5.35 1.53
C SER A 90 -11.23 -4.79 2.46
N PHE A 91 -9.96 -4.74 2.02
CA PHE A 91 -8.93 -4.05 2.81
C PHE A 91 -9.11 -2.53 2.71
N PRO A 92 -8.57 -1.76 3.68
CA PRO A 92 -8.73 -0.30 3.68
C PRO A 92 -8.18 0.38 2.43
N ILE A 93 -8.99 1.23 1.83
CA ILE A 93 -8.58 2.12 0.73
C ILE A 93 -8.77 3.56 1.23
N PHE A 94 -7.71 4.35 1.09
CA PHE A 94 -7.70 5.73 1.58
C PHE A 94 -7.94 6.72 0.45
N ARG A 95 -8.03 8.01 0.81
CA ARG A 95 -8.19 9.08 -0.16
C ARG A 95 -6.96 9.15 -1.07
N LYS A 96 -7.17 9.54 -2.31
CA LYS A 96 -6.11 9.72 -3.30
C LYS A 96 -5.02 10.66 -2.79
N ILE A 97 -3.75 10.28 -2.96
CA ILE A 97 -2.59 11.07 -2.55
C ILE A 97 -1.57 11.14 -3.68
N ASP A 98 -0.62 12.04 -3.55
CA ASP A 98 0.60 12.00 -4.34
C ASP A 98 1.67 11.22 -3.56
N VAL A 99 2.41 10.39 -4.26
CA VAL A 99 3.50 9.60 -3.66
C VAL A 99 4.87 10.15 -4.04
N ASN A 100 4.97 10.96 -5.10
CA ASN A 100 6.21 11.57 -5.58
C ASN A 100 6.02 13.08 -5.75
N GLY A 101 7.13 13.83 -5.79
CA GLY A 101 7.13 15.26 -6.06
C GLY A 101 6.88 16.11 -4.83
N GLU A 102 6.64 17.40 -5.06
CA GLU A 102 6.50 18.39 -3.99
C GLU A 102 5.33 18.12 -3.07
N GLU A 103 4.24 17.55 -3.61
CA GLU A 103 3.02 17.28 -2.86
C GLU A 103 2.99 15.85 -2.31
N ARG A 104 4.13 15.13 -2.32
CA ARG A 104 4.13 13.76 -1.82
C ARG A 104 3.69 13.70 -0.37
N HIS A 105 2.86 12.70 -0.07
CA HIS A 105 2.38 12.51 1.28
C HIS A 105 3.57 12.21 2.22
N PRO A 106 3.60 12.79 3.44
CA PRO A 106 4.73 12.56 4.37
C PRO A 106 5.00 11.08 4.66
N LEU A 107 3.98 10.23 4.66
CA LEU A 107 4.17 8.79 4.82
C LEU A 107 5.08 8.24 3.71
N TYR A 108 4.85 8.64 2.46
CA TYR A 108 5.66 8.16 1.34
C TYR A 108 7.06 8.77 1.35
N ALA A 109 7.23 9.98 1.87
CA ALA A 109 8.56 10.55 2.06
C ALA A 109 9.41 9.67 2.98
N GLU A 110 8.81 9.07 3.98
CA GLU A 110 9.50 8.14 4.87
C GLU A 110 9.73 6.77 4.20
N LEU A 111 8.71 6.21 3.57
CA LEU A 111 8.81 4.91 2.91
C LEU A 111 9.88 4.88 1.81
N GLU A 112 9.96 5.95 1.02
CA GLU A 112 10.84 6.02 -0.16
C GLU A 112 12.32 6.08 0.20
N GLN A 113 12.66 6.24 1.46
CA GLN A 113 14.05 6.15 1.92
C GLN A 113 14.54 4.70 1.99
N PHE A 114 13.65 3.73 1.94
CA PHE A 114 14.01 2.31 1.97
C PHE A 114 14.32 1.83 0.54
N PRO A 115 15.47 1.14 0.34
CA PRO A 115 15.84 0.68 -1.00
C PRO A 115 15.09 -0.60 -1.41
N ASP A 116 15.01 -0.82 -2.73
CA ASP A 116 14.54 -2.09 -3.27
C ASP A 116 15.65 -3.15 -3.18
N HIS A 117 15.38 -4.36 -3.73
CA HIS A 117 16.33 -5.46 -3.70
C HIS A 117 17.64 -5.18 -4.47
N LYS A 118 17.64 -4.16 -5.32
CA LYS A 118 18.84 -3.74 -6.07
C LYS A 118 19.58 -2.60 -5.37
N GLY A 119 19.13 -2.21 -4.18
CA GLY A 119 19.73 -1.11 -3.43
C GLY A 119 19.32 0.28 -3.92
N VAL A 120 18.22 0.39 -4.68
CA VAL A 120 17.76 1.67 -5.22
C VAL A 120 16.62 2.21 -4.35
N ASP A 121 16.85 3.37 -3.73
CA ASP A 121 15.81 4.10 -2.99
C ASP A 121 15.20 5.21 -3.87
N GLY A 122 14.40 6.08 -3.26
CA GLY A 122 13.81 7.22 -3.94
C GLY A 122 12.39 6.96 -4.43
N ASP A 123 12.01 7.65 -5.48
CA ASP A 123 10.63 7.70 -5.96
C ASP A 123 10.01 6.33 -6.24
N VAL A 124 8.71 6.22 -5.96
CA VAL A 124 7.88 5.11 -6.45
C VAL A 124 7.89 5.17 -7.98
N GLN A 125 8.11 4.02 -8.60
CA GLN A 125 8.34 3.96 -10.06
C GLN A 125 7.06 3.76 -10.86
N TRP A 126 6.03 3.13 -10.27
CA TRP A 126 4.77 2.86 -10.96
C TRP A 126 3.66 2.49 -9.98
N ASN A 127 2.46 2.26 -10.50
CA ASN A 127 1.33 1.78 -9.70
C ASN A 127 1.64 0.38 -9.11
N PHE A 128 1.02 0.06 -7.99
CA PHE A 128 1.15 -1.23 -7.31
C PHE A 128 2.58 -1.56 -6.84
N GLU A 129 3.34 -0.53 -6.51
CA GLU A 129 4.58 -0.72 -5.76
C GLU A 129 4.21 -0.96 -4.29
N LYS A 130 4.95 -1.83 -3.61
CA LYS A 130 4.57 -2.33 -2.29
C LYS A 130 5.69 -2.11 -1.29
N PHE A 131 5.32 -1.62 -0.10
CA PHE A 131 6.22 -1.50 1.04
C PHE A 131 5.70 -2.36 2.18
N LEU A 132 6.56 -3.17 2.76
CA LEU A 132 6.21 -3.99 3.92
C LEU A 132 6.79 -3.34 5.17
N VAL A 133 5.92 -3.10 6.16
CA VAL A 133 6.26 -2.40 7.40
C VAL A 133 5.94 -3.31 8.57
N ALA A 134 6.96 -3.63 9.37
CA ALA A 134 6.80 -4.48 10.54
C ALA A 134 6.04 -3.74 11.65
N PRO A 135 5.43 -4.49 12.60
CA PRO A 135 4.84 -3.84 13.78
C PRO A 135 5.84 -2.91 14.45
N GLY A 136 5.39 -1.70 14.80
CA GLY A 136 6.25 -0.67 15.35
C GLY A 136 6.83 0.29 14.34
N GLY A 137 6.74 0.00 13.03
CA GLY A 137 7.05 0.97 11.99
C GLY A 137 8.32 0.73 11.18
N GLU A 138 9.12 -0.29 11.50
CA GLU A 138 10.31 -0.57 10.70
C GLU A 138 9.94 -1.06 9.31
N VAL A 139 10.47 -0.41 8.26
CA VAL A 139 10.27 -0.87 6.88
C VAL A 139 11.21 -2.05 6.64
N VAL A 140 10.65 -3.18 6.26
CA VAL A 140 11.42 -4.43 6.10
C VAL A 140 11.45 -4.94 4.66
N GLY A 141 10.69 -4.34 3.76
CA GLY A 141 10.71 -4.74 2.35
C GLY A 141 10.13 -3.68 1.44
N ARG A 142 10.62 -3.68 0.20
CA ARG A 142 10.10 -2.83 -0.88
C ARG A 142 10.07 -3.67 -2.13
N PHE A 143 8.88 -3.81 -2.72
CA PHE A 143 8.66 -4.66 -3.89
C PHE A 143 8.09 -3.80 -5.00
N ARG A 144 8.85 -3.67 -6.10
CA ARG A 144 8.41 -2.89 -7.25
C ARG A 144 7.17 -3.54 -7.88
N THR A 145 6.53 -2.82 -8.76
CA THR A 145 5.25 -3.21 -9.37
C THR A 145 5.22 -4.66 -9.90
N LYS A 146 6.29 -5.07 -10.57
CA LYS A 146 6.33 -6.40 -11.22
C LYS A 146 6.40 -7.57 -10.25
N VAL A 147 6.70 -7.32 -8.98
CA VAL A 147 6.62 -8.35 -7.95
C VAL A 147 5.15 -8.48 -7.57
N VAL A 148 4.49 -9.47 -8.14
CA VAL A 148 3.05 -9.68 -7.94
C VAL A 148 2.76 -10.14 -6.52
N PRO A 149 1.51 -9.98 -6.04
CA PRO A 149 1.17 -10.39 -4.66
C PRO A 149 1.43 -11.87 -4.37
N GLU A 150 1.36 -12.73 -5.37
CA GLU A 150 1.58 -14.18 -5.22
C GLU A 150 3.05 -14.56 -5.25
N HIS A 151 3.96 -13.61 -5.50
CA HIS A 151 5.39 -13.91 -5.62
C HIS A 151 5.94 -14.43 -4.28
N HIS A 152 6.71 -15.51 -4.36
CA HIS A 152 7.24 -16.19 -3.16
C HIS A 152 8.07 -15.26 -2.26
N ALA A 153 8.81 -14.31 -2.82
CA ALA A 153 9.62 -13.39 -2.03
C ALA A 153 8.75 -12.49 -1.14
N LEU A 154 7.61 -12.03 -1.65
CA LEU A 154 6.67 -11.24 -0.86
C LEU A 154 5.99 -12.09 0.20
N ILE A 155 5.54 -13.28 -0.18
CA ILE A 155 4.87 -14.20 0.77
C ILE A 155 5.83 -14.58 1.90
N GLU A 156 7.08 -14.93 1.58
CA GLU A 156 8.08 -15.25 2.61
C GLU A 156 8.32 -14.06 3.56
N ALA A 157 8.41 -12.85 3.02
CA ALA A 157 8.62 -11.66 3.84
C ALA A 157 7.43 -11.42 4.76
N ILE A 158 6.20 -11.62 4.29
CA ILE A 158 5.01 -11.51 5.11
C ILE A 158 5.06 -12.54 6.25
N GLU A 159 5.26 -13.80 5.92
CA GLU A 159 5.24 -14.87 6.93
C GLU A 159 6.34 -14.71 7.97
N LYS A 160 7.49 -14.23 7.56
CA LYS A 160 8.62 -13.98 8.47
C LYS A 160 8.36 -12.85 9.45
N ASN A 161 7.53 -11.88 9.10
CA ASN A 161 7.34 -10.65 9.86
C ASN A 161 5.96 -10.54 10.53
N LEU A 162 5.12 -11.55 10.44
CA LEU A 162 3.82 -11.54 11.12
C LEU A 162 4.00 -11.40 12.63
N PRO A 163 3.11 -10.66 13.32
CA PRO A 163 3.14 -10.59 14.77
C PRO A 163 2.96 -11.98 15.39
N SER A 164 3.64 -12.23 16.46
CA SER A 164 3.53 -13.51 17.18
C SER A 164 2.34 -13.51 18.14
#